data_ccde99cade61cceb7f69ae3af6d82d70
#
_entry.id   ccde99cade61cceb7f69ae3af6d82d70
#
_cell.length_a   1.000
_cell.length_b   1.000
_cell.length_c   1.000
_cell.angle_alpha   90.00
_cell.angle_beta   90.00
_cell.angle_gamma   90.00
#
_symmetry.space_group_name_H-M   'P 1'
#
loop_
_entity.id
_entity.type
_entity.pdbx_description
1 polymer ?
#
loop_
_entity_poly.entity_id
_entity_poly.type
_entity_poly.pdbx_seq_one_letter_code
_entity_poly.pdbx_strand_id
1 'polypeptide(L)'
;MFWQRAKWIGLSVFICTVTLLTVVLVNPEASKNQTVQADSTASHDYVIVAWNDLGMHCYNRDFQDLAVLPPFNTLWAQVIKVGDPPELITSGITVTYSFPDNTTSVGKSNFWDYDVPLFGVDLPVDVGLAGKGMSGEMDLHDDHFVAEGIPLTEFLDSDLANPYPFQLAQIAVFDVNTAVQLAQTTTVAPVSTEMRCDNCHHDGGVEDIATGRVETNILTLHDMENMDEYPSGHTGALMDRRPILCAECHASNALGKPGLPGIPSLSNAMHNTHEEEVPSTQEGCYQCHPGPQTQCLRDVMSEDHNMDCVDCHGNLANVANNPSPWLNEPRCDNAACHGSAYQQDQALYRLSKEHGGLYCAACHDSPHAIAPSREPNDAIKFIDLQGYNDTLEVCTVCHLTQPTAGGPHNHLLGNELFMPLINKQ
;
A
#
# COMPACT_ATOMS: atom_id res chain seq x y z
N MET A 1 -46.57 66.42 -23.56
CA MET A 1 -47.82 66.35 -22.79
C MET A 1 -47.41 65.62 -21.50
N PHE A 2 -47.10 66.38 -20.46
CA PHE A 2 -47.94 66.76 -19.27
C PHE A 2 -48.55 65.50 -18.63
N TRP A 3 -48.31 65.11 -17.38
CA TRP A 3 -48.34 65.80 -16.10
C TRP A 3 -47.84 64.89 -14.97
N GLN A 4 -47.00 65.30 -14.11
CA GLN A 4 -47.07 65.80 -12.71
C GLN A 4 -47.15 64.71 -11.64
N ARG A 5 -46.10 64.70 -10.82
CA ARG A 5 -45.93 64.93 -9.36
C ARG A 5 -46.98 64.38 -8.41
N ALA A 6 -46.50 63.55 -7.46
CA ALA A 6 -46.86 63.75 -6.08
C ALA A 6 -45.76 63.16 -5.14
N LYS A 7 -45.25 64.00 -4.25
CA LYS A 7 -44.36 63.67 -3.12
C LYS A 7 -45.22 63.15 -1.97
N TRP A 8 -44.77 62.09 -1.27
CA TRP A 8 -45.09 61.87 0.11
C TRP A 8 -43.84 61.59 0.91
N ILE A 9 -43.67 62.39 1.98
CA ILE A 9 -42.66 62.31 3.03
C ILE A 9 -43.20 61.32 4.05
N GLY A 10 -42.41 60.31 4.40
CA GLY A 10 -42.73 59.33 5.44
C GLY A 10 -41.47 58.96 6.22
N LEU A 11 -41.51 59.44 7.42
CA LEU A 11 -40.62 59.35 8.58
C LEU A 11 -39.90 58.06 8.75
N SER A 12 -38.55 58.09 8.70
CA SER A 12 -37.66 56.95 9.00
C SER A 12 -37.48 56.87 10.51
N VAL A 13 -37.95 55.77 11.08
CA VAL A 13 -37.60 55.37 12.46
C VAL A 13 -36.37 54.48 12.34
N PHE A 14 -35.21 54.97 12.79
CA PHE A 14 -33.99 54.25 12.95
C PHE A 14 -34.09 53.36 14.19
N ILE A 15 -34.25 52.05 14.00
CA ILE A 15 -34.06 51.09 15.09
C ILE A 15 -32.61 50.62 14.99
N CYS A 16 -31.79 51.10 15.94
CA CYS A 16 -30.42 50.67 16.12
C CYS A 16 -30.43 49.32 16.86
N THR A 17 -30.32 48.22 16.16
CA THR A 17 -30.05 46.90 16.77
C THR A 17 -28.54 46.78 16.99
N VAL A 18 -28.12 46.89 18.23
CA VAL A 18 -26.78 46.58 18.70
C VAL A 18 -26.62 45.05 18.68
N THR A 19 -25.98 44.52 17.66
CA THR A 19 -25.53 43.15 17.65
C THR A 19 -24.26 43.06 18.50
N LEU A 20 -24.38 42.44 19.66
CA LEU A 20 -23.24 42.07 20.50
C LEU A 20 -22.46 40.94 19.75
N LEU A 21 -21.32 41.27 19.18
CA LEU A 21 -20.38 40.32 18.65
C LEU A 21 -19.61 39.72 19.83
N THR A 22 -20.01 38.56 20.32
CA THR A 22 -19.19 37.76 21.23
C THR A 22 -18.03 37.14 20.43
N VAL A 23 -16.87 37.75 20.54
CA VAL A 23 -15.61 37.18 20.08
C VAL A 23 -15.27 36.08 21.07
N VAL A 24 -15.48 34.82 20.67
CA VAL A 24 -14.90 33.65 21.36
C VAL A 24 -13.42 33.63 21.01
N LEU A 25 -12.59 34.08 21.95
CA LEU A 25 -11.15 33.86 21.89
C LEU A 25 -10.90 32.38 22.09
N VAL A 26 -10.72 31.64 21.01
CA VAL A 26 -10.22 30.28 21.06
C VAL A 26 -8.72 30.36 21.42
N ASN A 27 -8.43 29.94 22.64
CA ASN A 27 -7.06 29.88 23.16
C ASN A 27 -6.36 28.67 22.48
N PRO A 28 -5.31 28.83 21.66
CA PRO A 28 -4.68 27.71 20.94
C PRO A 28 -3.78 26.82 21.82
N GLU A 29 -3.72 27.04 23.13
CA GLU A 29 -2.86 26.26 24.03
C GLU A 29 -3.59 25.18 24.87
N ALA A 30 -4.86 24.91 24.64
CA ALA A 30 -5.62 23.92 25.41
C ALA A 30 -5.74 22.54 24.72
N SER A 31 -4.94 22.26 23.66
CA SER A 31 -4.96 20.97 22.96
C SER A 31 -3.68 20.14 23.16
N LYS A 32 -2.97 20.35 24.26
CA LYS A 32 -1.87 19.42 24.65
C LYS A 32 -2.22 18.88 26.02
N ASN A 33 -2.55 17.59 26.06
CA ASN A 33 -2.78 16.68 27.17
C ASN A 33 -4.25 16.25 27.38
N GLN A 34 -4.85 15.65 26.34
CA GLN A 34 -5.70 14.50 26.62
C GLN A 34 -4.81 13.26 26.47
N THR A 35 -4.20 12.84 27.56
CA THR A 35 -3.80 11.44 27.70
C THR A 35 -5.09 10.65 27.62
N VAL A 36 -5.34 10.02 26.47
CA VAL A 36 -6.26 8.91 26.40
C VAL A 36 -5.59 7.83 27.24
N GLN A 37 -6.01 7.72 28.48
CA GLN A 37 -5.65 6.62 29.33
C GLN A 37 -6.33 5.42 28.67
N ALA A 38 -5.56 4.62 27.90
CA ALA A 38 -5.97 3.32 27.46
C ALA A 38 -6.43 2.59 28.72
N ASP A 39 -7.63 2.04 28.69
CA ASP A 39 -8.20 1.27 29.79
C ASP A 39 -7.42 -0.06 29.89
N SER A 40 -6.29 -0.03 30.59
CA SER A 40 -5.29 -1.07 30.68
C SER A 40 -5.70 -2.24 31.60
N THR A 41 -6.98 -2.62 31.63
CA THR A 41 -7.48 -3.68 32.52
C THR A 41 -8.01 -4.92 31.81
N ALA A 42 -7.93 -5.04 30.50
CA ALA A 42 -8.04 -6.31 29.84
C ALA A 42 -6.62 -6.88 29.68
N SER A 43 -6.25 -7.89 30.48
CA SER A 43 -5.05 -8.66 30.21
C SER A 43 -5.27 -9.38 28.88
N HIS A 44 -4.71 -8.82 27.82
CA HIS A 44 -4.73 -9.49 26.52
C HIS A 44 -3.70 -10.63 26.59
N ASP A 45 -4.17 -11.86 26.72
CA ASP A 45 -3.29 -13.04 26.70
C ASP A 45 -2.64 -13.25 25.34
N TYR A 46 -3.18 -12.59 24.30
CA TYR A 46 -2.72 -12.68 22.91
C TYR A 46 -2.64 -11.31 22.26
N VAL A 47 -1.62 -11.13 21.42
CA VAL A 47 -1.39 -9.96 20.57
C VAL A 47 -1.30 -10.42 19.12
N ILE A 48 -1.83 -9.63 18.19
CA ILE A 48 -1.64 -9.81 16.76
C ILE A 48 -0.84 -8.62 16.24
N VAL A 49 0.24 -8.91 15.54
CA VAL A 49 0.94 -7.96 14.68
C VAL A 49 0.64 -8.32 13.24
N ALA A 50 0.14 -7.36 12.45
CA ALA A 50 -0.27 -7.61 11.06
C ALA A 50 0.19 -6.46 10.16
N TRP A 51 0.50 -6.79 8.90
CA TRP A 51 1.02 -5.84 7.92
C TRP A 51 0.71 -6.29 6.50
N ASN A 52 0.85 -5.38 5.54
CA ASN A 52 0.87 -5.67 4.12
C ASN A 52 2.29 -6.02 3.66
N ASP A 53 2.47 -6.96 2.76
CA ASP A 53 3.79 -7.46 2.37
C ASP A 53 4.62 -6.47 1.53
N LEU A 54 3.97 -5.62 0.73
CA LEU A 54 4.62 -4.70 -0.22
C LEU A 54 4.46 -3.21 0.12
N GLY A 55 3.53 -2.87 1.01
CA GLY A 55 3.21 -1.48 1.36
C GLY A 55 2.40 -0.70 0.32
N MET A 56 2.21 -1.25 -0.88
CA MET A 56 1.28 -0.78 -1.91
C MET A 56 1.11 -1.86 -2.98
N HIS A 57 -0.14 -2.22 -3.27
CA HIS A 57 -0.50 -3.08 -4.39
C HIS A 57 -1.14 -2.24 -5.49
N CYS A 58 -0.68 -2.46 -6.74
CA CYS A 58 -1.24 -1.80 -7.91
C CYS A 58 -2.05 -2.79 -8.72
N TYR A 59 -3.08 -2.32 -9.40
CA TYR A 59 -3.86 -3.13 -10.34
C TYR A 59 -4.41 -2.28 -11.49
N ASN A 60 -4.75 -2.93 -12.61
CA ASN A 60 -5.39 -2.24 -13.71
C ASN A 60 -6.79 -1.79 -13.33
N ARG A 61 -7.13 -0.56 -13.69
CA ARG A 61 -8.48 -0.03 -13.52
C ARG A 61 -9.48 -0.70 -14.48
N ASP A 62 -9.03 -1.01 -15.68
CA ASP A 62 -9.82 -1.60 -16.76
C ASP A 62 -9.03 -2.74 -17.42
N PHE A 63 -9.70 -3.85 -17.67
CA PHE A 63 -9.11 -5.07 -18.23
C PHE A 63 -9.56 -5.35 -19.69
N GLN A 64 -10.32 -4.43 -20.31
CA GLN A 64 -10.92 -4.64 -21.63
C GLN A 64 -9.89 -4.84 -22.74
N ASP A 65 -8.76 -4.12 -22.69
CA ASP A 65 -7.80 -4.11 -23.79
C ASP A 65 -6.45 -4.72 -23.41
N LEU A 66 -5.95 -4.43 -22.22
CA LEU A 66 -4.71 -5.02 -21.68
C LEU A 66 -4.73 -5.14 -20.17
N ALA A 67 -3.86 -6.00 -19.65
CA ALA A 67 -3.60 -6.13 -18.23
C ALA A 67 -2.09 -6.21 -17.94
N VAL A 68 -1.66 -5.42 -16.95
CA VAL A 68 -0.35 -5.49 -16.30
C VAL A 68 -0.47 -6.28 -15.02
N LEU A 69 -1.40 -5.90 -14.13
CA LEU A 69 -1.63 -6.48 -12.82
C LEU A 69 -3.14 -6.64 -12.53
N PRO A 70 -3.57 -7.79 -12.01
CA PRO A 70 -4.94 -8.01 -11.50
C PRO A 70 -5.13 -7.37 -10.12
N PRO A 71 -6.36 -7.28 -9.61
CA PRO A 71 -6.59 -7.01 -8.20
C PRO A 71 -5.99 -8.15 -7.36
N PHE A 72 -4.97 -7.81 -6.58
CA PHE A 72 -4.23 -8.78 -5.79
C PHE A 72 -3.60 -8.06 -4.61
N ASN A 73 -3.96 -8.43 -3.40
CA ASN A 73 -3.42 -7.86 -2.17
C ASN A 73 -3.04 -8.98 -1.20
N THR A 74 -2.07 -8.74 -0.34
CA THR A 74 -1.58 -9.75 0.58
C THR A 74 -1.46 -9.16 1.99
N LEU A 75 -1.99 -9.89 2.97
CA LEU A 75 -1.85 -9.57 4.38
C LEU A 75 -1.09 -10.68 5.09
N TRP A 76 -0.17 -10.30 5.96
CA TRP A 76 0.57 -11.18 6.85
C TRP A 76 0.24 -10.86 8.30
N ALA A 77 0.27 -11.88 9.16
CA ALA A 77 0.04 -11.72 10.58
C ALA A 77 0.86 -12.72 11.40
N GLN A 78 1.37 -12.29 12.54
CA GLN A 78 1.91 -13.17 13.58
C GLN A 78 1.10 -13.01 14.86
N VAL A 79 0.84 -14.14 15.53
CA VAL A 79 0.07 -14.19 16.77
C VAL A 79 1.03 -14.51 17.90
N ILE A 80 1.04 -13.67 18.94
CA ILE A 80 1.92 -13.77 20.07
C ILE A 80 1.07 -14.02 21.32
N LYS A 81 1.40 -15.08 22.06
CA LYS A 81 0.90 -15.25 23.43
C LYS A 81 1.80 -14.45 24.36
N VAL A 82 1.19 -13.55 25.11
CA VAL A 82 1.88 -12.69 26.06
C VAL A 82 2.51 -13.55 27.17
N GLY A 83 3.79 -13.30 27.47
CA GLY A 83 4.53 -14.10 28.43
C GLY A 83 5.92 -13.58 28.71
N ASP A 84 6.68 -14.31 29.59
CA ASP A 84 8.09 -14.06 29.83
C ASP A 84 8.86 -15.37 29.79
N PRO A 85 9.36 -15.79 28.57
CA PRO A 85 9.32 -15.09 27.30
C PRO A 85 7.95 -15.18 26.61
N PRO A 86 7.62 -14.26 25.68
CA PRO A 86 6.48 -14.39 24.76
C PRO A 86 6.65 -15.58 23.82
N GLU A 87 5.54 -16.10 23.28
CA GLU A 87 5.54 -17.28 22.42
C GLU A 87 4.77 -17.01 21.13
N LEU A 88 5.37 -17.30 19.96
CA LEU A 88 4.68 -17.29 18.68
C LEU A 88 3.72 -18.49 18.60
N ILE A 89 2.46 -18.24 18.30
CA ILE A 89 1.40 -19.26 18.24
C ILE A 89 1.00 -19.53 16.79
N THR A 90 1.18 -20.80 16.38
CA THR A 90 0.85 -21.29 15.04
C THR A 90 -0.15 -22.44 15.04
N SER A 91 -0.63 -22.85 16.21
CA SER A 91 -1.57 -23.98 16.33
C SER A 91 -2.61 -23.74 17.41
N GLY A 92 -3.73 -24.42 17.30
CA GLY A 92 -4.86 -24.28 18.24
C GLY A 92 -5.69 -23.01 18.02
N ILE A 93 -5.39 -22.26 16.97
CA ILE A 93 -6.08 -21.02 16.60
C ILE A 93 -6.50 -21.01 15.13
N THR A 94 -7.51 -20.21 14.81
CA THR A 94 -7.89 -19.80 13.46
C THR A 94 -7.70 -18.30 13.37
N VAL A 95 -7.05 -17.84 12.30
CA VAL A 95 -6.86 -16.41 12.02
C VAL A 95 -7.70 -16.05 10.82
N THR A 96 -8.50 -14.99 10.93
CA THR A 96 -9.39 -14.52 9.86
C THR A 96 -9.08 -13.08 9.49
N TYR A 97 -9.46 -12.71 8.28
CA TYR A 97 -9.42 -11.33 7.79
C TYR A 97 -10.74 -10.91 7.19
N SER A 98 -11.03 -9.62 7.22
CA SER A 98 -12.20 -9.01 6.55
C SER A 98 -11.97 -7.53 6.31
N PHE A 99 -12.73 -6.95 5.38
CA PHE A 99 -12.75 -5.51 5.08
C PHE A 99 -14.15 -4.97 5.37
N PRO A 100 -14.42 -4.37 6.54
CA PRO A 100 -15.77 -3.95 6.94
C PRO A 100 -16.40 -2.91 5.99
N ASP A 101 -15.59 -2.04 5.40
CA ASP A 101 -16.03 -0.94 4.54
C ASP A 101 -15.86 -1.22 3.03
N ASN A 102 -15.28 -2.38 2.69
CA ASN A 102 -15.05 -2.83 1.31
C ASN A 102 -15.30 -4.34 1.21
N THR A 103 -16.57 -4.75 1.23
CA THR A 103 -16.96 -6.16 1.34
C THR A 103 -17.10 -6.87 0.00
N THR A 104 -17.10 -6.13 -1.11
CA THR A 104 -17.25 -6.65 -2.47
C THR A 104 -16.50 -5.80 -3.48
N SER A 105 -16.00 -6.41 -4.54
CA SER A 105 -15.42 -5.73 -5.71
C SER A 105 -16.41 -5.57 -6.87
N VAL A 106 -17.66 -5.97 -6.69
CA VAL A 106 -18.74 -5.81 -7.69
C VAL A 106 -18.96 -4.34 -8.01
N GLY A 107 -18.89 -4.01 -9.30
CA GLY A 107 -19.03 -2.63 -9.78
C GLY A 107 -17.83 -1.71 -9.53
N LYS A 108 -16.74 -2.24 -8.94
CA LYS A 108 -15.50 -1.52 -8.65
C LYS A 108 -14.37 -1.88 -9.61
N SER A 109 -14.47 -3.04 -10.26
CA SER A 109 -13.53 -3.52 -11.28
C SER A 109 -14.28 -4.39 -12.28
N ASN A 110 -13.84 -4.41 -13.54
CA ASN A 110 -14.31 -5.33 -14.57
C ASN A 110 -13.38 -6.54 -14.73
N PHE A 111 -12.56 -6.86 -13.75
CA PHE A 111 -11.58 -7.94 -13.79
C PHE A 111 -12.24 -9.29 -14.15
N TRP A 112 -13.36 -9.64 -13.53
CA TRP A 112 -14.06 -10.92 -13.75
C TRP A 112 -14.77 -11.04 -15.10
N ASP A 113 -14.91 -9.94 -15.84
CA ASP A 113 -15.40 -9.97 -17.24
C ASP A 113 -14.30 -10.43 -18.21
N TYR A 114 -13.03 -10.38 -17.75
CA TYR A 114 -11.83 -10.62 -18.57
C TYR A 114 -10.86 -11.65 -17.97
N ASP A 115 -11.19 -12.30 -16.89
CA ASP A 115 -10.32 -13.30 -16.21
C ASP A 115 -10.03 -14.51 -17.11
N VAL A 116 -11.03 -15.01 -17.84
CA VAL A 116 -10.88 -16.13 -18.78
C VAL A 116 -9.91 -15.78 -19.93
N PRO A 117 -10.11 -14.69 -20.70
CA PRO A 117 -9.20 -14.36 -21.80
C PRO A 117 -7.80 -13.94 -21.33
N LEU A 118 -7.64 -13.35 -20.14
CA LEU A 118 -6.36 -12.89 -19.63
C LEU A 118 -5.59 -13.96 -18.85
N PHE A 119 -6.28 -14.74 -18.03
CA PHE A 119 -5.63 -15.67 -17.08
C PHE A 119 -6.02 -17.13 -17.31
N GLY A 120 -6.97 -17.40 -18.20
CA GLY A 120 -7.43 -18.76 -18.52
C GLY A 120 -8.26 -19.43 -17.41
N VAL A 121 -8.79 -18.66 -16.47
CA VAL A 121 -9.59 -19.14 -15.34
C VAL A 121 -10.91 -18.40 -15.29
N ASP A 122 -11.98 -19.10 -14.90
CA ASP A 122 -13.32 -18.54 -14.68
C ASP A 122 -13.54 -18.48 -13.17
N LEU A 123 -13.34 -17.31 -12.59
CA LEU A 123 -13.40 -17.10 -11.15
C LEU A 123 -14.78 -16.62 -10.72
N PRO A 124 -15.31 -17.11 -9.59
CA PRO A 124 -16.43 -16.45 -8.96
C PRO A 124 -16.12 -14.99 -8.65
N VAL A 125 -17.10 -14.11 -8.79
CA VAL A 125 -16.96 -12.73 -8.40
C VAL A 125 -16.50 -12.62 -6.95
N ASP A 126 -15.67 -11.65 -6.63
CA ASP A 126 -15.01 -11.46 -5.32
C ASP A 126 -14.01 -12.55 -4.92
N VAL A 127 -13.63 -13.43 -5.85
CA VAL A 127 -12.53 -14.38 -5.65
C VAL A 127 -11.35 -14.00 -6.53
N GLY A 128 -10.19 -13.83 -5.92
CA GLY A 128 -8.94 -13.50 -6.60
C GLY A 128 -8.20 -14.72 -7.17
N LEU A 129 -7.14 -14.48 -7.92
CA LEU A 129 -6.35 -15.53 -8.61
C LEU A 129 -5.75 -16.58 -7.68
N ALA A 130 -5.48 -16.24 -6.41
CA ALA A 130 -5.02 -17.20 -5.41
C ALA A 130 -6.15 -17.88 -4.64
N GLY A 131 -7.42 -17.64 -4.99
CA GLY A 131 -8.59 -18.27 -4.39
C GLY A 131 -9.09 -17.60 -3.11
N LYS A 132 -8.49 -16.49 -2.67
CA LYS A 132 -8.99 -15.71 -1.53
C LYS A 132 -10.12 -14.77 -1.97
N GLY A 133 -11.10 -14.58 -1.06
CA GLY A 133 -12.18 -13.61 -1.21
C GLY A 133 -11.89 -12.30 -0.47
N MET A 134 -12.94 -11.45 -0.33
CA MET A 134 -12.87 -10.21 0.44
C MET A 134 -12.83 -10.45 1.96
N SER A 135 -13.08 -11.66 2.41
CA SER A 135 -12.93 -12.12 3.79
C SER A 135 -12.71 -13.62 3.81
N GLY A 136 -12.12 -14.14 4.89
CA GLY A 136 -11.89 -15.57 5.03
C GLY A 136 -10.84 -15.89 6.08
N GLU A 137 -10.39 -17.14 6.07
CA GLU A 137 -9.30 -17.62 6.91
C GLU A 137 -7.95 -17.31 6.23
N MET A 138 -6.95 -16.96 7.04
CA MET A 138 -5.55 -16.85 6.63
C MET A 138 -4.90 -18.24 6.70
N ASP A 139 -4.01 -18.52 5.74
CA ASP A 139 -3.29 -19.79 5.71
C ASP A 139 -2.03 -19.71 6.57
N LEU A 140 -1.72 -20.78 7.28
CA LEU A 140 -0.46 -20.86 8.02
C LEU A 140 0.71 -21.16 7.06
N HIS A 141 1.72 -20.31 7.09
CA HIS A 141 3.01 -20.49 6.41
C HIS A 141 4.11 -20.44 7.46
N ASP A 142 4.72 -21.58 7.76
CA ASP A 142 5.76 -21.74 8.78
C ASP A 142 5.38 -21.13 10.15
N ASP A 143 5.70 -19.85 10.38
CA ASP A 143 5.53 -19.16 11.66
C ASP A 143 4.65 -17.89 11.59
N HIS A 144 3.93 -17.71 10.48
CA HIS A 144 3.01 -16.60 10.25
C HIS A 144 1.79 -17.03 9.45
N PHE A 145 0.75 -16.20 9.48
CA PHE A 145 -0.48 -16.40 8.72
C PHE A 145 -0.53 -15.46 7.53
N VAL A 146 -1.01 -15.97 6.38
CA VAL A 146 -1.05 -15.23 5.10
C VAL A 146 -2.44 -15.28 4.50
N ALA A 147 -2.94 -14.15 4.06
CA ALA A 147 -4.05 -14.04 3.12
C ALA A 147 -3.50 -13.48 1.81
N GLU A 148 -3.15 -14.35 0.87
CA GLU A 148 -2.54 -13.99 -0.41
C GLU A 148 -3.57 -13.90 -1.52
N GLY A 149 -3.51 -12.84 -2.33
CA GLY A 149 -4.34 -12.69 -3.52
C GLY A 149 -5.76 -12.24 -3.25
N ILE A 150 -5.97 -11.46 -2.21
CA ILE A 150 -7.26 -10.82 -1.93
C ILE A 150 -7.57 -9.86 -3.10
N PRO A 151 -8.74 -9.98 -3.77
CA PRO A 151 -9.08 -9.15 -4.93
C PRO A 151 -9.57 -7.76 -4.51
N LEU A 152 -8.80 -7.09 -3.67
CA LEU A 152 -9.11 -5.80 -3.09
C LEU A 152 -9.04 -4.70 -4.11
N THR A 153 -10.02 -3.78 -4.07
CA THR A 153 -10.05 -2.55 -4.87
C THR A 153 -9.95 -1.32 -3.98
N GLU A 154 -9.63 -0.16 -4.55
CA GLU A 154 -9.45 1.10 -3.82
C GLU A 154 -10.76 1.84 -3.48
N PHE A 155 -11.92 1.22 -3.65
CA PHE A 155 -13.21 1.87 -3.46
C PHE A 155 -13.96 1.28 -2.26
N LEU A 156 -14.50 2.15 -1.40
CA LEU A 156 -15.41 1.74 -0.34
C LEU A 156 -16.79 1.35 -0.92
N ASP A 157 -17.52 0.49 -0.22
CA ASP A 157 -18.89 0.12 -0.59
C ASP A 157 -19.83 1.33 -0.60
N SER A 158 -19.53 2.33 0.23
CA SER A 158 -20.30 3.56 0.36
C SER A 158 -19.95 4.64 -0.67
N ASP A 159 -18.78 4.54 -1.35
CA ASP A 159 -18.30 5.52 -2.32
C ASP A 159 -17.52 4.85 -3.45
N LEU A 160 -18.20 4.66 -4.57
CA LEU A 160 -17.61 4.05 -5.78
C LEU A 160 -16.96 5.10 -6.72
N ALA A 161 -17.08 6.38 -6.40
CA ALA A 161 -16.59 7.46 -7.25
C ALA A 161 -15.21 7.97 -6.83
N ASN A 162 -14.94 7.94 -5.52
CA ASN A 162 -13.69 8.48 -4.96
C ASN A 162 -12.79 7.34 -4.48
N PRO A 163 -11.55 7.26 -4.98
CA PRO A 163 -10.58 6.29 -4.49
C PRO A 163 -10.27 6.51 -3.00
N TYR A 164 -10.16 5.43 -2.28
CA TYR A 164 -9.67 5.36 -0.91
C TYR A 164 -8.58 4.29 -0.84
N PRO A 165 -7.32 4.62 -1.17
CA PRO A 165 -6.27 3.63 -1.38
C PRO A 165 -5.87 2.84 -0.12
N PHE A 166 -6.01 3.43 1.07
CA PHE A 166 -5.56 2.86 2.33
C PHE A 166 -6.68 2.11 3.05
N GLN A 167 -7.09 0.99 2.44
CA GLN A 167 -8.17 0.14 2.93
C GLN A 167 -7.81 -0.48 4.28
N LEU A 168 -8.78 -0.56 5.19
CA LEU A 168 -8.60 -1.15 6.51
C LEU A 168 -9.07 -2.59 6.56
N ALA A 169 -8.17 -3.49 6.90
CA ALA A 169 -8.45 -4.89 7.18
C ALA A 169 -8.56 -5.12 8.67
N GLN A 170 -9.58 -5.85 9.08
CA GLN A 170 -9.72 -6.37 10.42
C GLN A 170 -9.20 -7.81 10.48
N ILE A 171 -8.23 -8.08 11.35
CA ILE A 171 -7.66 -9.39 11.57
C ILE A 171 -8.10 -9.88 12.95
N ALA A 172 -8.67 -11.08 13.03
CA ALA A 172 -9.14 -11.65 14.28
C ALA A 172 -8.64 -13.08 14.48
N VAL A 173 -8.34 -13.43 15.73
CA VAL A 173 -7.86 -14.75 16.14
C VAL A 173 -8.88 -15.41 17.04
N PHE A 174 -9.17 -16.66 16.74
CA PHE A 174 -10.15 -17.48 17.48
C PHE A 174 -9.49 -18.76 17.97
N ASP A 175 -9.88 -19.24 19.16
CA ASP A 175 -9.57 -20.59 19.60
C ASP A 175 -10.31 -21.61 18.75
N VAL A 176 -9.60 -22.58 18.16
CA VAL A 176 -10.16 -23.55 17.20
C VAL A 176 -11.21 -24.48 17.82
N ASN A 177 -11.18 -24.72 19.12
CA ASN A 177 -12.09 -25.64 19.80
C ASN A 177 -13.34 -24.95 20.32
N THR A 178 -13.21 -23.72 20.78
CA THR A 178 -14.30 -22.99 21.45
C THR A 178 -14.91 -21.90 20.57
N ALA A 179 -14.25 -21.52 19.49
CA ALA A 179 -14.57 -20.37 18.63
C ALA A 179 -14.64 -19.04 19.41
N VAL A 180 -14.02 -18.96 20.56
CA VAL A 180 -13.89 -17.72 21.32
C VAL A 180 -12.83 -16.85 20.68
N GLN A 181 -13.14 -15.57 20.45
CA GLN A 181 -12.17 -14.60 19.96
C GLN A 181 -11.13 -14.32 21.03
N LEU A 182 -9.86 -14.51 20.68
CA LEU A 182 -8.70 -14.32 21.56
C LEU A 182 -8.09 -12.93 21.43
N ALA A 183 -8.01 -12.42 20.22
CA ALA A 183 -7.45 -11.10 19.93
C ALA A 183 -7.99 -10.57 18.60
N GLN A 184 -7.83 -9.27 18.37
CA GLN A 184 -8.16 -8.58 17.12
C GLN A 184 -7.21 -7.39 16.92
N THR A 185 -6.90 -7.09 15.66
CA THR A 185 -6.17 -5.88 15.26
C THR A 185 -6.73 -5.33 13.96
N THR A 186 -6.44 -4.06 13.68
CA THR A 186 -6.72 -3.43 12.38
C THR A 186 -5.39 -3.10 11.72
N THR A 187 -5.26 -3.41 10.43
CA THR A 187 -4.07 -3.07 9.64
C THR A 187 -4.48 -2.51 8.29
N VAL A 188 -3.59 -1.75 7.66
CA VAL A 188 -3.84 -1.23 6.33
C VAL A 188 -3.49 -2.27 5.26
N ALA A 189 -4.31 -2.33 4.22
CA ALA A 189 -4.07 -3.08 2.99
C ALA A 189 -4.08 -2.08 1.81
N PRO A 190 -2.94 -1.46 1.48
CA PRO A 190 -2.91 -0.40 0.49
C PRO A 190 -3.11 -0.95 -0.92
N VAL A 191 -3.91 -0.26 -1.72
CA VAL A 191 -4.22 -0.65 -3.10
C VAL A 191 -4.54 0.57 -3.95
N SER A 192 -4.05 0.63 -5.19
CA SER A 192 -4.29 1.78 -6.06
C SER A 192 -4.30 1.40 -7.54
N THR A 193 -5.13 2.09 -8.32
CA THR A 193 -5.09 2.08 -9.80
C THR A 193 -4.35 3.29 -10.37
N GLU A 194 -3.69 4.10 -9.55
CA GLU A 194 -2.99 5.29 -10.00
C GLU A 194 -1.72 4.95 -10.78
N MET A 195 -1.93 4.48 -12.02
CA MET A 195 -0.91 4.29 -13.04
C MET A 195 -1.18 5.30 -14.16
N ARG A 196 -0.30 6.28 -14.32
CA ARG A 196 -0.54 7.48 -15.12
C ARG A 196 -0.07 7.35 -16.58
N CYS A 197 -0.33 6.22 -17.22
CA CYS A 197 -0.04 6.00 -18.64
C CYS A 197 -0.71 7.07 -19.54
N ASP A 198 -1.86 7.58 -19.09
CA ASP A 198 -2.62 8.64 -19.75
C ASP A 198 -1.87 9.97 -19.90
N ASN A 199 -0.85 10.24 -19.07
CA ASN A 199 -0.04 11.45 -19.19
C ASN A 199 0.64 11.58 -20.55
N CYS A 200 1.06 10.46 -21.15
CA CYS A 200 1.77 10.42 -22.43
C CYS A 200 0.98 9.68 -23.52
N HIS A 201 0.30 8.59 -23.16
CA HIS A 201 -0.41 7.73 -24.10
C HIS A 201 -1.89 8.13 -24.36
N HIS A 202 -2.27 9.38 -24.06
CA HIS A 202 -3.58 9.91 -24.46
C HIS A 202 -3.67 10.07 -25.98
N ASP A 203 -4.89 10.22 -26.51
CA ASP A 203 -5.10 10.47 -27.97
C ASP A 203 -4.33 11.71 -28.44
N GLY A 204 -3.52 11.53 -29.48
CA GLY A 204 -2.63 12.56 -30.00
C GLY A 204 -1.40 12.85 -29.14
N GLY A 205 -1.09 11.96 -28.19
CA GLY A 205 0.15 12.01 -27.40
C GLY A 205 1.35 11.46 -28.13
N VAL A 206 1.93 10.35 -27.64
CA VAL A 206 3.09 9.71 -28.27
C VAL A 206 2.76 9.29 -29.72
N GLU A 207 3.63 9.66 -30.67
CA GLU A 207 3.52 9.36 -32.10
C GLU A 207 2.17 9.77 -32.75
N ASP A 208 1.48 10.76 -32.19
CA ASP A 208 0.14 11.21 -32.66
C ASP A 208 -0.91 10.08 -32.72
N ILE A 209 -0.71 8.99 -31.98
CA ILE A 209 -1.66 7.86 -31.94
C ILE A 209 -2.96 8.30 -31.26
N ALA A 210 -4.10 7.98 -31.89
CA ALA A 210 -5.43 8.35 -31.38
C ALA A 210 -6.43 7.24 -31.69
N THR A 211 -6.54 6.25 -30.81
CA THR A 211 -7.45 5.10 -30.97
C THR A 211 -8.68 5.19 -30.07
N GLY A 212 -8.78 6.24 -29.27
CA GLY A 212 -9.89 6.51 -28.37
C GLY A 212 -9.68 6.00 -26.93
N ARG A 213 -8.60 5.25 -26.66
CA ARG A 213 -8.28 4.74 -25.34
C ARG A 213 -6.76 4.65 -25.13
N VAL A 214 -6.32 4.87 -23.90
CA VAL A 214 -4.91 4.82 -23.50
C VAL A 214 -4.31 3.44 -23.77
N GLU A 215 -5.02 2.39 -23.39
CA GLU A 215 -4.58 1.00 -23.52
C GLU A 215 -4.40 0.61 -25.00
N THR A 216 -5.31 1.03 -25.87
CA THR A 216 -5.22 0.77 -27.32
C THR A 216 -4.17 1.65 -27.99
N ASN A 217 -3.89 2.86 -27.50
CA ASN A 217 -2.76 3.67 -27.95
C ASN A 217 -1.43 2.96 -27.62
N ILE A 218 -1.29 2.42 -26.39
CA ILE A 218 -0.12 1.64 -25.98
C ILE A 218 0.08 0.40 -26.87
N LEU A 219 -0.98 -0.39 -27.10
CA LEU A 219 -0.89 -1.59 -27.93
C LEU A 219 -0.54 -1.25 -29.39
N THR A 220 -1.09 -0.15 -29.93
CA THR A 220 -0.78 0.32 -31.28
C THR A 220 0.69 0.73 -31.40
N LEU A 221 1.21 1.47 -30.43
CA LEU A 221 2.62 1.86 -30.40
C LEU A 221 3.52 0.61 -30.29
N HIS A 222 3.18 -0.32 -29.42
CA HIS A 222 3.90 -1.57 -29.27
C HIS A 222 3.94 -2.38 -30.59
N ASP A 223 2.83 -2.49 -31.30
CA ASP A 223 2.76 -3.13 -32.61
C ASP A 223 3.63 -2.39 -33.65
N MET A 224 3.63 -1.06 -33.66
CA MET A 224 4.43 -0.26 -34.60
C MET A 224 5.94 -0.47 -34.39
N GLU A 225 6.37 -0.56 -33.16
CA GLU A 225 7.78 -0.62 -32.83
C GLU A 225 8.36 -2.04 -32.78
N ASN A 226 7.54 -3.05 -32.43
CA ASN A 226 8.07 -4.38 -32.09
C ASN A 226 7.46 -5.55 -32.90
N MET A 227 6.58 -5.32 -33.86
CA MET A 227 5.89 -6.41 -34.58
C MET A 227 6.86 -7.38 -35.27
N ASP A 228 7.99 -6.89 -35.77
CA ASP A 228 9.01 -7.71 -36.44
C ASP A 228 9.83 -8.55 -35.43
N GLU A 229 9.75 -8.21 -34.15
CA GLU A 229 10.48 -8.89 -33.05
C GLU A 229 9.58 -9.84 -32.26
N TYR A 230 8.31 -9.99 -32.65
CA TYR A 230 7.39 -10.86 -31.93
C TYR A 230 7.88 -12.31 -31.92
N PRO A 231 7.69 -13.04 -30.82
CA PRO A 231 8.14 -14.40 -30.69
C PRO A 231 7.60 -15.32 -31.76
N SER A 232 8.37 -16.32 -32.15
CA SER A 232 7.92 -17.34 -33.13
C SER A 232 6.67 -18.03 -32.59
N GLY A 233 5.58 -17.96 -33.35
CA GLY A 233 4.26 -18.49 -32.95
C GLY A 233 3.24 -17.39 -32.59
N HIS A 234 3.67 -16.17 -32.33
CA HIS A 234 2.80 -15.03 -32.30
C HIS A 234 2.43 -14.64 -33.74
N THR A 235 1.16 -14.41 -34.01
CA THR A 235 0.66 -14.04 -35.34
C THR A 235 -0.26 -12.85 -35.25
N GLY A 236 0.00 -11.83 -36.07
CA GLY A 236 -0.79 -10.61 -36.13
C GLY A 236 -0.45 -9.57 -35.06
N ALA A 237 -1.16 -8.47 -35.10
CA ALA A 237 -1.01 -7.38 -34.18
C ALA A 237 -1.62 -7.70 -32.79
N LEU A 238 -1.09 -7.11 -31.72
CA LEU A 238 -1.70 -7.19 -30.39
C LEU A 238 -3.10 -6.59 -30.40
N MET A 239 -3.28 -5.53 -31.17
CA MET A 239 -4.58 -4.86 -31.37
C MET A 239 -5.68 -5.79 -31.86
N ASP A 240 -5.35 -6.86 -32.59
CA ASP A 240 -6.31 -7.84 -33.13
C ASP A 240 -6.65 -8.95 -32.11
N ARG A 241 -5.93 -9.03 -30.98
CA ARG A 241 -5.98 -10.15 -30.01
C ARG A 241 -6.39 -9.74 -28.61
N ARG A 242 -6.85 -8.54 -28.44
CA ARG A 242 -7.27 -8.00 -27.12
C ARG A 242 -8.31 -8.87 -26.41
N PRO A 243 -8.30 -8.95 -25.08
CA PRO A 243 -7.33 -8.30 -24.18
C PRO A 243 -5.98 -9.00 -24.17
N ILE A 244 -4.91 -8.24 -23.88
CA ILE A 244 -3.53 -8.72 -23.82
C ILE A 244 -3.05 -8.75 -22.37
N LEU A 245 -2.55 -9.88 -21.90
CA LEU A 245 -1.78 -9.95 -20.66
C LEU A 245 -0.29 -9.74 -21.00
N CYS A 246 0.30 -8.64 -20.55
CA CYS A 246 1.72 -8.32 -20.81
C CYS A 246 2.65 -9.45 -20.37
N ALA A 247 2.32 -10.11 -19.27
CA ALA A 247 3.08 -11.23 -18.71
C ALA A 247 2.99 -12.54 -19.50
N GLU A 248 2.23 -12.61 -20.60
CA GLU A 248 2.31 -13.77 -21.53
C GLU A 248 3.65 -13.82 -22.26
N CYS A 249 4.22 -12.65 -22.58
CA CYS A 249 5.51 -12.53 -23.25
C CYS A 249 6.61 -12.07 -22.29
N HIS A 250 6.37 -11.09 -21.47
CA HIS A 250 7.33 -10.50 -20.54
C HIS A 250 7.32 -11.23 -19.19
N ALA A 251 8.49 -11.65 -18.71
CA ALA A 251 8.58 -12.20 -17.36
C ALA A 251 8.05 -11.20 -16.31
N SER A 252 7.17 -11.67 -15.43
CA SER A 252 6.60 -10.87 -14.36
C SER A 252 6.73 -11.60 -13.03
N ASN A 253 7.53 -11.05 -12.12
CA ASN A 253 7.70 -11.63 -10.80
C ASN A 253 6.41 -11.50 -9.97
N ALA A 254 5.67 -10.40 -10.12
CA ALA A 254 4.40 -10.16 -9.43
C ALA A 254 3.34 -11.22 -9.77
N LEU A 255 3.37 -11.76 -11.00
CA LEU A 255 2.43 -12.79 -11.45
C LEU A 255 3.05 -14.21 -11.47
N GLY A 256 4.30 -14.37 -11.03
CA GLY A 256 5.02 -15.64 -11.12
C GLY A 256 5.16 -16.18 -12.56
N LYS A 257 5.11 -15.31 -13.58
CA LYS A 257 5.18 -15.69 -14.99
C LYS A 257 6.62 -15.61 -15.48
N PRO A 258 7.14 -16.69 -16.11
CA PRO A 258 8.53 -16.72 -16.57
C PRO A 258 8.80 -15.90 -17.84
N GLY A 259 7.75 -15.45 -18.54
CA GLY A 259 7.86 -14.83 -19.85
C GLY A 259 8.35 -15.78 -20.94
N LEU A 260 8.68 -15.23 -22.10
CA LEU A 260 9.21 -15.97 -23.23
C LEU A 260 10.72 -15.77 -23.38
N PRO A 261 11.48 -16.81 -23.82
CA PRO A 261 12.91 -16.69 -24.00
C PRO A 261 13.28 -15.58 -25.00
N GLY A 262 14.21 -14.72 -24.61
CA GLY A 262 14.70 -13.61 -25.44
C GLY A 262 13.87 -12.35 -25.34
N ILE A 263 12.73 -12.38 -24.65
CA ILE A 263 11.93 -11.19 -24.37
C ILE A 263 12.36 -10.61 -23.01
N PRO A 264 12.61 -9.29 -22.90
CA PRO A 264 12.96 -8.66 -21.62
C PRO A 264 11.84 -8.85 -20.59
N SER A 265 12.20 -8.85 -19.30
CA SER A 265 11.18 -8.83 -18.25
C SER A 265 10.30 -7.59 -18.36
N LEU A 266 9.09 -7.66 -17.84
CA LEU A 266 8.16 -6.51 -17.86
C LEU A 266 8.78 -5.28 -17.19
N SER A 267 9.46 -5.47 -16.04
CA SER A 267 10.16 -4.39 -15.37
C SER A 267 11.25 -3.78 -16.26
N ASN A 268 12.10 -4.62 -16.90
CA ASN A 268 13.13 -4.09 -17.80
C ASN A 268 12.53 -3.35 -18.99
N ALA A 269 11.53 -3.94 -19.67
CA ALA A 269 10.88 -3.32 -20.83
C ALA A 269 10.30 -1.95 -20.46
N MET A 270 9.53 -1.87 -19.36
CA MET A 270 8.89 -0.63 -18.93
C MET A 270 9.91 0.46 -18.54
N HIS A 271 10.89 0.15 -17.71
CA HIS A 271 11.84 1.15 -17.24
C HIS A 271 12.85 1.57 -18.31
N ASN A 272 13.31 0.64 -19.15
CA ASN A 272 14.29 0.94 -20.18
C ASN A 272 13.70 1.80 -21.31
N THR A 273 12.48 1.49 -21.75
CA THR A 273 11.80 2.26 -22.80
C THR A 273 11.53 3.71 -22.37
N HIS A 274 11.32 3.96 -21.08
CA HIS A 274 10.99 5.29 -20.56
C HIS A 274 12.18 6.03 -19.95
N GLU A 275 13.40 5.46 -20.00
CA GLU A 275 14.58 6.01 -19.30
C GLU A 275 14.94 7.45 -19.76
N GLU A 276 14.82 7.75 -21.05
CA GLU A 276 15.12 9.05 -21.61
C GLU A 276 13.96 10.05 -21.49
N GLU A 277 12.73 9.56 -21.32
CA GLU A 277 11.50 10.37 -21.33
C GLU A 277 11.06 10.81 -19.93
N VAL A 278 11.43 10.04 -18.91
CA VAL A 278 11.01 10.28 -17.53
C VAL A 278 12.21 10.62 -16.65
N PRO A 279 12.20 11.76 -15.94
CA PRO A 279 13.31 12.11 -15.08
C PRO A 279 13.45 11.13 -13.90
N SER A 280 14.70 10.83 -13.50
CA SER A 280 15.00 10.04 -12.32
C SER A 280 14.81 10.87 -11.05
N THR A 281 13.58 11.16 -10.71
CA THR A 281 13.12 11.88 -9.51
C THR A 281 11.86 11.24 -8.98
N GLN A 282 11.46 11.58 -7.77
CA GLN A 282 10.19 11.08 -7.22
C GLN A 282 8.99 11.42 -8.11
N GLU A 283 8.93 12.65 -8.66
CA GLU A 283 7.86 13.06 -9.59
C GLU A 283 7.89 12.25 -10.88
N GLY A 284 9.07 11.89 -11.36
CA GLY A 284 9.21 11.02 -12.53
C GLY A 284 8.72 9.61 -12.25
N CYS A 285 9.12 9.01 -11.13
CA CYS A 285 8.62 7.69 -10.70
C CYS A 285 7.09 7.70 -10.57
N TYR A 286 6.53 8.77 -10.05
CA TYR A 286 5.08 8.97 -9.91
C TYR A 286 4.32 9.21 -11.23
N GLN A 287 4.99 9.24 -12.38
CA GLN A 287 4.28 9.16 -13.68
C GLN A 287 3.71 7.76 -13.93
N CYS A 288 4.26 6.73 -13.31
CA CYS A 288 3.86 5.33 -13.49
C CYS A 288 3.46 4.64 -12.19
N HIS A 289 4.14 4.95 -11.09
CA HIS A 289 3.83 4.39 -9.77
C HIS A 289 2.80 5.27 -9.03
N PRO A 290 2.00 4.70 -8.09
CA PRO A 290 0.99 5.46 -7.34
C PRO A 290 1.60 6.66 -6.61
N GLY A 291 1.27 7.85 -7.06
CA GLY A 291 2.00 9.05 -6.72
C GLY A 291 1.19 10.27 -6.31
N PRO A 292 0.81 11.17 -7.20
CA PRO A 292 0.30 12.48 -6.80
C PRO A 292 -0.89 12.47 -5.85
N GLN A 293 -1.77 11.46 -5.97
CA GLN A 293 -2.93 11.31 -5.10
C GLN A 293 -2.66 10.28 -3.99
N THR A 294 -2.18 9.09 -4.36
CA THR A 294 -1.95 7.97 -3.44
C THR A 294 -0.73 8.19 -2.55
N GLN A 295 0.35 8.77 -3.11
CA GLN A 295 1.62 8.96 -2.40
C GLN A 295 2.12 7.68 -1.74
N CYS A 296 2.49 6.69 -2.57
CA CYS A 296 2.95 5.37 -2.16
C CYS A 296 4.08 5.44 -1.11
N LEU A 297 5.09 6.30 -1.33
CA LEU A 297 6.14 6.58 -0.36
C LEU A 297 5.62 7.55 0.71
N ARG A 298 5.49 7.08 1.96
CA ARG A 298 4.84 7.78 3.07
C ARG A 298 5.45 7.48 4.44
N ASP A 299 6.65 6.99 4.44
CA ASP A 299 7.37 6.54 5.63
C ASP A 299 8.18 7.65 6.31
N VAL A 300 8.72 7.33 7.48
CA VAL A 300 9.54 8.26 8.27
C VAL A 300 10.79 8.74 7.50
N MET A 301 11.36 7.91 6.62
CA MET A 301 12.55 8.28 5.86
C MET A 301 12.23 9.38 4.83
N SER A 302 11.07 9.31 4.20
CA SER A 302 10.63 10.36 3.28
C SER A 302 10.20 11.63 4.00
N GLU A 303 9.46 11.51 5.10
CA GLU A 303 8.87 12.66 5.79
C GLU A 303 9.90 13.43 6.63
N ASP A 304 10.70 12.75 7.43
CA ASP A 304 11.62 13.38 8.37
C ASP A 304 13.03 13.57 7.83
N HIS A 305 13.42 12.74 6.84
CA HIS A 305 14.79 12.73 6.30
C HIS A 305 14.87 13.13 4.83
N ASN A 306 13.75 13.50 4.19
CA ASN A 306 13.65 13.92 2.79
C ASN A 306 14.28 12.91 1.82
N MET A 307 14.18 11.62 2.11
CA MET A 307 14.57 10.57 1.19
C MET A 307 13.49 10.38 0.14
N ASP A 308 13.90 10.09 -1.09
CA ASP A 308 12.98 9.79 -2.18
C ASP A 308 13.26 8.40 -2.79
N CYS A 309 12.52 8.07 -3.85
CA CYS A 309 12.62 6.78 -4.52
C CYS A 309 14.06 6.46 -4.94
N VAL A 310 14.79 7.46 -5.46
CA VAL A 310 16.13 7.25 -6.01
C VAL A 310 17.22 7.11 -4.94
N ASP A 311 17.00 7.61 -3.73
CA ASP A 311 17.93 7.41 -2.61
C ASP A 311 18.05 5.92 -2.24
N CYS A 312 16.96 5.15 -2.41
CA CYS A 312 16.90 3.73 -2.12
C CYS A 312 17.09 2.85 -3.36
N HIS A 313 16.39 3.16 -4.46
CA HIS A 313 16.36 2.32 -5.67
C HIS A 313 17.40 2.70 -6.73
N GLY A 314 18.06 3.83 -6.57
CA GLY A 314 18.93 4.42 -7.59
C GLY A 314 18.12 5.08 -8.71
N ASN A 315 18.80 5.50 -9.76
CA ASN A 315 18.16 6.15 -10.91
C ASN A 315 17.38 5.14 -11.77
N LEU A 316 16.61 5.65 -12.75
CA LEU A 316 15.80 4.82 -13.62
C LEU A 316 16.62 3.78 -14.39
N ALA A 317 17.83 4.16 -14.85
CA ALA A 317 18.76 3.24 -15.49
C ALA A 317 19.21 2.09 -14.57
N ASN A 318 19.42 2.35 -13.29
CA ASN A 318 19.73 1.30 -12.32
C ASN A 318 18.59 0.30 -12.18
N VAL A 319 17.35 0.78 -12.11
CA VAL A 319 16.14 -0.07 -12.05
C VAL A 319 15.97 -0.86 -13.35
N ALA A 320 16.09 -0.21 -14.52
CA ALA A 320 15.99 -0.84 -15.84
C ALA A 320 17.02 -1.97 -16.03
N ASN A 321 18.25 -1.74 -15.61
CA ASN A 321 19.35 -2.72 -15.78
C ASN A 321 19.40 -3.78 -14.67
N ASN A 322 18.58 -3.72 -13.65
CA ASN A 322 18.49 -4.75 -12.63
C ASN A 322 17.75 -5.98 -13.21
N PRO A 323 18.39 -7.16 -13.33
CA PRO A 323 17.75 -8.31 -13.93
C PRO A 323 16.62 -8.91 -13.09
N SER A 324 16.58 -8.58 -11.81
CA SER A 324 15.60 -9.09 -10.86
C SER A 324 15.31 -8.07 -9.76
N PRO A 325 14.68 -6.92 -10.09
CA PRO A 325 14.45 -5.85 -9.12
C PRO A 325 13.59 -6.32 -7.94
N TRP A 326 12.68 -7.25 -8.16
CA TRP A 326 11.85 -7.88 -7.14
C TRP A 326 12.63 -8.67 -6.06
N LEU A 327 13.83 -9.15 -6.41
CA LEU A 327 14.72 -9.94 -5.54
C LEU A 327 15.90 -9.13 -5.01
N ASN A 328 16.05 -7.88 -5.42
CA ASN A 328 17.17 -6.99 -5.09
C ASN A 328 16.63 -5.70 -4.45
N GLU A 329 15.95 -5.85 -3.32
CA GLU A 329 15.45 -4.73 -2.54
C GLU A 329 16.60 -3.95 -1.88
N PRO A 330 16.42 -2.62 -1.65
CA PRO A 330 17.32 -1.85 -0.80
C PRO A 330 17.43 -2.48 0.60
N ARG A 331 18.64 -2.44 1.17
CA ARG A 331 18.89 -3.05 2.49
C ARG A 331 19.02 -2.01 3.57
N CYS A 332 18.31 -2.19 4.68
CA CYS A 332 18.40 -1.30 5.84
C CYS A 332 19.81 -1.30 6.46
N ASP A 333 20.49 -2.47 6.47
CA ASP A 333 21.83 -2.63 7.03
C ASP A 333 22.98 -2.15 6.14
N ASN A 334 22.68 -1.49 5.02
CA ASN A 334 23.71 -0.84 4.20
C ASN A 334 24.50 0.16 5.04
N ALA A 335 25.83 0.16 4.88
CA ALA A 335 26.73 1.03 5.65
C ALA A 335 26.47 2.53 5.43
N ALA A 336 25.85 2.90 4.31
CA ALA A 336 25.45 4.28 4.03
C ALA A 336 24.16 4.69 4.73
N CYS A 337 23.40 3.71 5.26
CA CYS A 337 22.11 3.91 5.92
C CYS A 337 22.23 3.58 7.42
N HIS A 338 21.68 2.44 7.87
CA HIS A 338 21.66 2.07 9.29
C HIS A 338 22.89 1.28 9.73
N GLY A 339 23.64 0.67 8.78
CA GLY A 339 24.85 -0.11 9.09
C GLY A 339 24.57 -1.48 9.74
N SER A 340 25.65 -2.23 10.00
CA SER A 340 25.58 -3.62 10.44
C SER A 340 24.97 -3.84 11.84
N ALA A 341 24.69 -2.79 12.58
CA ALA A 341 23.99 -2.90 13.88
C ALA A 341 22.50 -3.26 13.70
N TYR A 342 21.95 -3.01 12.51
CA TYR A 342 20.55 -3.26 12.16
C TYR A 342 20.45 -4.30 11.04
N GLN A 343 21.12 -5.41 11.25
CA GLN A 343 21.31 -6.44 10.24
C GLN A 343 19.98 -7.09 9.82
N GLN A 344 19.78 -7.19 8.52
CA GLN A 344 18.75 -8.04 7.92
C GLN A 344 19.30 -9.46 7.75
N ASP A 345 18.57 -10.48 8.23
CA ASP A 345 18.95 -11.88 8.09
C ASP A 345 18.68 -12.45 6.69
N GLN A 346 17.78 -11.82 5.91
CA GLN A 346 17.44 -12.17 4.53
C GLN A 346 17.79 -11.06 3.55
N ALA A 347 17.84 -11.40 2.24
CA ALA A 347 18.05 -10.42 1.19
C ALA A 347 16.89 -9.43 1.09
N LEU A 348 15.67 -9.87 1.37
CA LEU A 348 14.45 -9.09 1.26
C LEU A 348 13.96 -8.66 2.65
N TYR A 349 13.64 -7.38 2.79
CA TYR A 349 13.08 -6.85 4.02
C TYR A 349 11.81 -7.60 4.46
N ARG A 350 10.89 -7.85 3.53
CA ARG A 350 9.62 -8.54 3.79
C ARG A 350 9.80 -9.98 4.31
N LEU A 351 10.98 -10.61 4.13
CA LEU A 351 11.28 -11.96 4.62
C LEU A 351 12.19 -11.95 5.85
N SER A 352 12.74 -10.78 6.22
CA SER A 352 13.69 -10.65 7.31
C SER A 352 13.02 -10.70 8.67
N LYS A 353 13.68 -11.38 9.59
CA LYS A 353 13.23 -11.60 10.99
C LYS A 353 14.33 -11.27 11.95
N GLU A 354 13.96 -10.95 13.18
CA GLU A 354 14.92 -10.79 14.27
C GLU A 354 14.30 -11.21 15.61
N HIS A 355 13.92 -10.28 16.44
CA HIS A 355 13.51 -10.43 17.83
C HIS A 355 12.44 -11.53 18.04
N GLY A 356 12.85 -12.68 18.61
CA GLY A 356 11.92 -13.78 18.90
C GLY A 356 11.28 -14.44 17.66
N GLY A 357 11.83 -14.21 16.46
CA GLY A 357 11.29 -14.73 15.21
C GLY A 357 10.21 -13.81 14.57
N LEU A 358 10.04 -12.60 15.10
CA LEU A 358 9.17 -11.60 14.49
C LEU A 358 9.78 -11.07 13.18
N TYR A 359 8.93 -10.87 12.18
CA TYR A 359 9.32 -10.17 10.96
C TYR A 359 9.65 -8.71 11.26
N CYS A 360 10.58 -8.14 10.51
CA CYS A 360 10.91 -6.71 10.65
C CYS A 360 9.67 -5.83 10.48
N ALA A 361 8.82 -6.16 9.52
CA ALA A 361 7.56 -5.45 9.27
C ALA A 361 6.52 -5.57 10.41
N ALA A 362 6.64 -6.54 11.29
CA ALA A 362 5.77 -6.65 12.47
C ALA A 362 5.92 -5.45 13.41
N CYS A 363 7.16 -4.92 13.53
CA CYS A 363 7.48 -3.78 14.38
C CYS A 363 7.63 -2.48 13.59
N HIS A 364 8.14 -2.53 12.33
CA HIS A 364 8.47 -1.37 11.54
C HIS A 364 7.42 -1.02 10.47
N ASP A 365 6.42 -1.88 10.23
CA ASP A 365 5.47 -1.82 9.13
C ASP A 365 6.06 -2.19 7.76
N SER A 366 5.22 -2.05 6.74
CA SER A 366 5.46 -2.41 5.34
C SER A 366 6.53 -1.51 4.70
N PRO A 367 7.19 -1.96 3.63
CA PRO A 367 7.98 -1.06 2.79
C PRO A 367 7.16 0.17 2.36
N HIS A 368 7.81 1.33 2.23
CA HIS A 368 7.21 2.64 1.91
C HIS A 368 6.27 3.21 2.98
N ALA A 369 6.02 2.48 4.07
CA ALA A 369 5.19 2.86 5.19
C ALA A 369 5.90 2.64 6.55
N ILE A 370 7.24 2.55 6.56
CA ILE A 370 8.00 2.34 7.78
C ILE A 370 7.62 3.40 8.82
N ALA A 371 7.23 2.91 10.00
CA ALA A 371 6.68 3.75 11.07
C ALA A 371 7.73 4.72 11.66
N PRO A 372 7.28 5.94 12.04
CA PRO A 372 5.94 6.46 11.85
C PRO A 372 5.66 6.85 10.40
N SER A 373 4.47 6.50 9.90
CA SER A 373 3.99 6.91 8.58
C SER A 373 3.13 8.16 8.69
N ARG A 374 3.13 9.00 7.65
CA ARG A 374 2.20 10.15 7.56
C ARG A 374 0.75 9.74 7.30
N GLU A 375 0.52 8.50 6.78
CA GLU A 375 -0.82 8.00 6.52
C GLU A 375 -1.47 7.54 7.84
N PRO A 376 -2.57 8.16 8.28
CA PRO A 376 -3.18 7.84 9.57
C PRO A 376 -3.60 6.37 9.71
N ASN A 377 -3.98 5.71 8.60
CA ASN A 377 -4.40 4.32 8.64
C ASN A 377 -3.25 3.35 8.94
N ASP A 378 -2.02 3.65 8.51
CA ASP A 378 -0.83 2.86 8.88
C ASP A 378 -0.58 2.89 10.39
N ALA A 379 -0.91 4.03 11.04
CA ALA A 379 -0.67 4.24 12.46
C ALA A 379 -1.63 3.47 13.39
N ILE A 380 -2.81 3.06 12.90
CA ILE A 380 -3.89 2.54 13.74
C ILE A 380 -3.41 1.38 14.61
N LYS A 381 -2.73 0.38 14.02
CA LYS A 381 -2.24 -0.79 14.75
C LYS A 381 -1.24 -0.45 15.86
N PHE A 382 -0.37 0.53 15.63
CA PHE A 382 0.61 0.97 16.63
C PHE A 382 -0.05 1.75 17.75
N ILE A 383 -1.00 2.63 17.41
CA ILE A 383 -1.79 3.37 18.40
C ILE A 383 -2.59 2.40 19.28
N ASP A 384 -3.20 1.38 18.68
CA ASP A 384 -3.98 0.38 19.42
C ASP A 384 -3.09 -0.49 20.33
N LEU A 385 -1.85 -0.82 19.89
CA LEU A 385 -0.94 -1.67 20.63
C LEU A 385 -0.18 -0.92 21.73
N GLN A 386 0.31 0.29 21.44
CA GLN A 386 1.24 1.00 22.35
C GLN A 386 0.81 2.43 22.71
N GLY A 387 -0.29 2.95 22.12
CA GLY A 387 -0.86 4.25 22.45
C GLY A 387 -0.38 5.43 21.62
N TYR A 388 0.56 5.23 20.68
CA TYR A 388 1.12 6.27 19.82
C TYR A 388 1.63 5.70 18.50
N ASN A 389 1.78 6.60 17.51
CA ASN A 389 2.28 6.26 16.17
C ASN A 389 3.81 6.30 16.17
N ASP A 390 4.42 5.15 16.24
CA ASP A 390 5.86 4.91 16.08
C ASP A 390 6.11 3.43 15.81
N THR A 391 7.35 3.06 15.50
CA THR A 391 7.80 1.66 15.53
C THR A 391 7.35 0.99 16.83
N LEU A 392 6.94 -0.28 16.77
CA LEU A 392 6.52 -1.01 17.98
C LEU A 392 7.70 -1.21 18.92
N GLU A 393 7.76 -0.40 19.97
CA GLU A 393 8.90 -0.34 20.90
C GLU A 393 8.53 -0.63 22.37
N VAL A 394 7.22 -0.66 22.69
CA VAL A 394 6.75 -0.94 24.05
C VAL A 394 6.80 -2.43 24.32
N CYS A 395 7.86 -2.88 25.00
CA CYS A 395 8.10 -4.30 25.27
C CYS A 395 6.92 -5.01 25.96
N THR A 396 6.20 -4.29 26.84
CA THR A 396 5.08 -4.85 27.60
C THR A 396 3.81 -5.10 26.76
N VAL A 397 3.81 -4.78 25.48
CA VAL A 397 2.79 -5.25 24.52
C VAL A 397 2.82 -6.78 24.43
N CYS A 398 4.01 -7.38 24.42
CA CYS A 398 4.21 -8.84 24.31
C CYS A 398 4.76 -9.48 25.59
N HIS A 399 5.52 -8.74 26.39
CA HIS A 399 6.12 -9.23 27.63
C HIS A 399 5.27 -8.88 28.86
N LEU A 400 5.16 -9.80 29.81
CA LEU A 400 4.48 -9.54 31.09
C LEU A 400 5.22 -8.50 31.92
N THR A 401 6.55 -8.45 31.77
CA THR A 401 7.41 -7.49 32.48
C THR A 401 8.39 -6.83 31.52
N GLN A 402 8.84 -5.60 31.85
CA GLN A 402 9.85 -4.92 31.05
C GLN A 402 11.15 -5.73 31.06
N PRO A 403 11.64 -6.23 29.90
CA PRO A 403 12.92 -6.94 29.84
C PRO A 403 14.09 -6.04 30.28
N THR A 404 15.11 -6.64 30.87
CA THR A 404 16.33 -5.95 31.32
C THR A 404 17.54 -6.24 30.44
N ALA A 405 17.40 -7.10 29.44
CA ALA A 405 18.42 -7.46 28.45
C ALA A 405 17.79 -8.05 27.19
N GLY A 406 18.51 -7.97 26.07
CA GLY A 406 18.14 -8.68 24.83
C GLY A 406 16.97 -8.07 24.08
N GLY A 407 16.91 -6.77 23.89
CA GLY A 407 15.91 -6.10 23.04
C GLY A 407 16.16 -6.34 21.54
N PRO A 408 15.26 -5.84 20.67
CA PRO A 408 15.46 -5.81 19.22
C PRO A 408 16.83 -5.18 18.88
N HIS A 409 17.49 -5.67 17.84
CA HIS A 409 18.82 -5.23 17.41
C HIS A 409 19.90 -5.34 18.52
N ASN A 410 19.68 -6.24 19.50
CA ASN A 410 20.52 -6.36 20.71
C ASN A 410 20.60 -5.08 21.57
N HIS A 411 19.67 -4.16 21.41
CA HIS A 411 19.54 -2.95 22.20
C HIS A 411 18.33 -3.04 23.13
N LEU A 412 18.47 -2.59 24.37
CA LEU A 412 17.32 -2.28 25.20
C LEU A 412 16.81 -0.91 24.76
N LEU A 413 15.55 -0.85 24.36
CA LEU A 413 14.86 0.41 24.10
C LEU A 413 14.68 1.13 25.44
N GLY A 414 15.56 2.03 25.75
CA GLY A 414 15.56 2.84 26.97
C GLY A 414 16.18 4.20 26.71
N ASN A 415 15.34 5.22 26.56
CA ASN A 415 15.63 6.65 26.64
C ASN A 415 16.71 7.27 25.72
N GLU A 416 17.23 6.55 24.75
CA GLU A 416 18.07 7.16 23.72
C GLU A 416 17.34 7.04 22.36
N LEU A 417 16.80 8.14 21.90
CA LEU A 417 16.42 8.33 20.50
C LEU A 417 17.69 8.17 19.65
N PHE A 418 17.97 6.95 19.20
CA PHE A 418 18.96 6.73 18.15
C PHE A 418 18.34 7.15 16.81
N MET A 419 18.44 8.43 16.51
CA MET A 419 18.32 8.90 15.12
C MET A 419 19.63 8.59 14.44
N PRO A 420 19.71 7.67 13.47
CA PRO A 420 20.91 7.56 12.66
C PRO A 420 21.11 8.88 11.93
N LEU A 421 22.27 9.48 12.10
CA LEU A 421 22.67 10.66 11.35
C LEU A 421 22.87 10.24 9.89
N ILE A 422 21.84 10.31 9.08
CA ILE A 422 21.96 10.24 7.63
C ILE A 422 22.58 11.57 7.19
N ASN A 423 23.90 11.62 7.09
CA ASN A 423 24.60 12.74 6.50
C ASN A 423 24.39 12.67 4.97
N LYS A 424 23.46 13.44 4.43
CA LYS A 424 23.47 13.79 3.00
C LYS A 424 24.78 14.56 2.72
N GLN A 425 25.69 13.95 1.95
CA GLN A 425 26.84 14.64 1.36
C GLN A 425 26.44 15.28 0.05
#